data_3939254b54ae2365f3311a0c7a267b3d
#
_entry.id   3939254b54ae2365f3311a0c7a267b3d
#
_cell.length_a   1.000
_cell.length_b   1.000
_cell.length_c   1.000
_cell.angle_alpha   90.00
_cell.angle_beta   90.00
_cell.angle_gamma   90.00
#
_symmetry.space_group_name_H-M   'P 1'
#
loop_
_entity.id
_entity.type
_entity.pdbx_description
1 polymer ?
#
loop_
_entity_poly.entity_id
_entity_poly.type
_entity_poly.pdbx_seq_one_letter_code
_entity_poly.pdbx_strand_id
1 'polypeptide(L)'
;MNLIFVRHGQSVWNLENKFTGWVDVGLSDNGVEEASNAGDLLINEKFIPDICFTSFLKRSIDTANILLNKYENKLNDNFQSIRDWRLNERHYGSLQGLDKLETAKKFGEDKVLQWRRSFNIQPPLANENSEFDPNNDDLYKGIDIQLPLGESLEDVVSRVEKTL
;
A
#
# COMPACT_ATOMS: atom_id res chain seq x y z
N MET A 1 1.26 10.18 23.29
CA MET A 1 0.76 9.85 21.93
C MET A 1 1.33 8.49 21.54
N ASN A 2 0.49 7.55 21.12
CA ASN A 2 0.92 6.24 20.63
C ASN A 2 0.78 6.23 19.11
N LEU A 3 1.77 5.71 18.40
CA LEU A 3 1.73 5.52 16.95
C LEU A 3 1.82 4.02 16.67
N ILE A 4 0.85 3.48 15.93
CA ILE A 4 0.80 2.08 15.54
C ILE A 4 0.83 1.97 14.02
N PHE A 5 1.74 1.18 13.51
CA PHE A 5 1.80 0.81 12.09
C PHE A 5 1.22 -0.59 11.90
N VAL A 6 0.21 -0.67 11.04
CA VAL A 6 -0.39 -1.93 10.63
C VAL A 6 -0.11 -2.11 9.14
N ARG A 7 0.54 -3.22 8.79
CA ARG A 7 0.66 -3.61 7.39
C ARG A 7 -0.67 -4.20 6.92
N HIS A 8 -1.07 -3.91 5.68
CA HIS A 8 -2.24 -4.55 5.08
C HIS A 8 -2.09 -6.09 5.07
N GLY A 9 -3.19 -6.81 5.20
CA GLY A 9 -3.25 -8.27 5.04
C GLY A 9 -2.75 -8.72 3.67
N GLN A 10 -2.48 -10.02 3.52
CA GLN A 10 -2.04 -10.59 2.24
C GLN A 10 -2.99 -10.19 1.11
N SER A 11 -2.48 -9.58 0.06
CA SER A 11 -3.26 -9.31 -1.16
C SER A 11 -3.24 -10.52 -2.11
N VAL A 12 -4.21 -10.56 -3.06
CA VAL A 12 -4.25 -11.59 -4.11
C VAL A 12 -2.91 -11.67 -4.86
N TRP A 13 -2.29 -10.51 -5.19
CA TRP A 13 -1.01 -10.51 -5.90
C TRP A 13 0.20 -10.81 -4.99
N ASN A 14 0.08 -10.65 -3.66
CA ASN A 14 1.10 -11.21 -2.77
C ASN A 14 1.08 -12.74 -2.81
N LEU A 15 -0.12 -13.34 -2.82
CA LEU A 15 -0.30 -14.80 -2.96
C LEU A 15 0.24 -15.31 -4.30
N GLU A 16 0.01 -14.57 -5.39
CA GLU A 16 0.50 -14.89 -6.74
C GLU A 16 1.97 -14.52 -6.97
N ASN A 17 2.68 -14.02 -5.97
CA ASN A 17 4.08 -13.57 -6.05
C ASN A 17 4.35 -12.50 -7.11
N LYS A 18 3.39 -11.62 -7.38
CA LYS A 18 3.51 -10.52 -8.35
C LYS A 18 3.96 -9.21 -7.71
N PHE A 19 4.57 -8.33 -8.51
CA PHE A 19 4.79 -6.94 -8.14
C PHE A 19 3.45 -6.20 -8.12
N THR A 20 3.06 -5.64 -6.98
CA THR A 20 1.75 -4.97 -6.84
C THR A 20 1.86 -3.46 -7.05
N GLY A 21 2.62 -2.77 -6.20
CA GLY A 21 2.75 -1.31 -6.28
C GLY A 21 1.40 -0.59 -6.16
N TRP A 22 1.06 0.23 -7.16
CA TRP A 22 -0.18 1.02 -7.17
C TRP A 22 -1.36 0.32 -7.82
N VAL A 23 -1.18 -0.90 -8.34
CA VAL A 23 -2.33 -1.68 -8.84
C VAL A 23 -3.28 -2.00 -7.69
N ASP A 24 -4.56 -1.66 -7.88
CA ASP A 24 -5.57 -1.73 -6.83
C ASP A 24 -6.20 -3.11 -6.72
N VAL A 25 -5.45 -4.05 -6.13
CA VAL A 25 -5.92 -5.42 -5.84
C VAL A 25 -6.41 -5.55 -4.40
N GLY A 26 -7.41 -6.40 -4.19
CA GLY A 26 -8.00 -6.70 -2.89
C GLY A 26 -7.16 -7.65 -2.04
N LEU A 27 -7.66 -7.93 -0.84
CA LEU A 27 -7.11 -8.95 0.06
C LEU A 27 -7.44 -10.35 -0.46
N SER A 28 -6.57 -11.32 -0.15
CA SER A 28 -6.91 -12.75 -0.21
C SER A 28 -7.74 -13.13 1.02
N ASP A 29 -8.33 -14.33 1.02
CA ASP A 29 -9.06 -14.85 2.18
C ASP A 29 -8.17 -14.87 3.44
N ASN A 30 -6.92 -15.29 3.30
CA ASN A 30 -5.93 -15.24 4.37
C ASN A 30 -5.66 -13.79 4.83
N GLY A 31 -5.60 -12.83 3.90
CA GLY A 31 -5.40 -11.42 4.24
C GLY A 31 -6.57 -10.82 5.01
N VAL A 32 -7.79 -11.26 4.78
CA VAL A 32 -8.97 -10.90 5.57
C VAL A 32 -8.85 -11.44 7.00
N GLU A 33 -8.41 -12.68 7.16
CA GLU A 33 -8.18 -13.29 8.47
C GLU A 33 -7.04 -12.58 9.24
N GLU A 34 -5.92 -12.28 8.56
CA GLU A 34 -4.82 -11.50 9.13
C GLU A 34 -5.29 -10.12 9.66
N ALA A 35 -6.11 -9.40 8.87
CA ALA A 35 -6.66 -8.11 9.28
C ALA A 35 -7.60 -8.24 10.49
N SER A 36 -8.43 -9.29 10.53
CA SER A 36 -9.31 -9.61 11.64
C SER A 36 -8.50 -9.87 12.93
N ASN A 37 -7.47 -10.71 12.84
CA ASN A 37 -6.60 -11.05 13.97
C ASN A 37 -5.84 -9.83 14.49
N ALA A 38 -5.40 -8.93 13.61
CA ALA A 38 -4.75 -7.68 14.01
C ALA A 38 -5.72 -6.79 14.82
N GLY A 39 -6.99 -6.72 14.43
CA GLY A 39 -8.02 -6.00 15.19
C GLY A 39 -8.23 -6.59 16.59
N ASP A 40 -8.34 -7.91 16.70
CA ASP A 40 -8.49 -8.61 17.99
C ASP A 40 -7.27 -8.37 18.88
N LEU A 41 -6.06 -8.37 18.32
CA LEU A 41 -4.83 -8.07 19.06
C LEU A 41 -4.86 -6.66 19.65
N LEU A 42 -5.20 -5.64 18.86
CA LEU A 42 -5.25 -4.25 19.32
C LEU A 42 -6.30 -4.05 20.43
N ILE A 43 -7.45 -4.71 20.34
CA ILE A 43 -8.48 -4.67 21.39
C ILE A 43 -7.99 -5.33 22.68
N ASN A 44 -7.32 -6.48 22.58
CA ASN A 44 -6.76 -7.18 23.73
C ASN A 44 -5.70 -6.35 24.45
N GLU A 45 -4.91 -5.58 23.70
CA GLU A 45 -3.94 -4.61 24.21
C GLU A 45 -4.60 -3.30 24.70
N LYS A 46 -5.94 -3.22 24.67
CA LYS A 46 -6.74 -2.05 25.09
C LYS A 46 -6.37 -0.76 24.36
N PHE A 47 -5.88 -0.89 23.13
CA PHE A 47 -5.58 0.26 22.27
C PHE A 47 -6.87 0.73 21.61
N ILE A 48 -7.22 2.02 21.79
CA ILE A 48 -8.35 2.68 21.11
C ILE A 48 -7.75 3.79 20.24
N PRO A 49 -7.87 3.71 18.89
CA PRO A 49 -7.35 4.74 18.02
C PRO A 49 -8.20 6.01 18.07
N ASP A 50 -7.56 7.18 18.06
CA ASP A 50 -8.19 8.47 17.89
C ASP A 50 -8.36 8.83 16.40
N ILE A 51 -7.42 8.34 15.57
CA ILE A 51 -7.39 8.59 14.13
C ILE A 51 -6.76 7.40 13.41
N CYS A 52 -7.25 7.10 12.21
CA CYS A 52 -6.70 6.09 11.31
C CYS A 52 -6.33 6.72 9.98
N PHE A 53 -5.12 6.48 9.51
CA PHE A 53 -4.69 6.84 8.15
C PHE A 53 -4.57 5.61 7.29
N THR A 54 -5.06 5.66 6.05
CA THR A 54 -4.87 4.61 5.03
C THR A 54 -4.34 5.22 3.74
N SER A 55 -3.75 4.38 2.91
CA SER A 55 -3.54 4.72 1.51
C SER A 55 -4.86 4.74 0.73
N PHE A 56 -4.80 5.08 -0.56
CA PHE A 56 -5.94 4.95 -1.47
C PHE A 56 -6.21 3.50 -1.88
N LEU A 57 -5.25 2.61 -1.69
CA LEU A 57 -5.31 1.24 -2.18
C LEU A 57 -6.31 0.39 -1.39
N LYS A 58 -7.17 -0.31 -2.12
CA LYS A 58 -8.24 -1.16 -1.58
C LYS A 58 -7.76 -2.09 -0.46
N ARG A 59 -6.65 -2.80 -0.64
CA ARG A 59 -6.10 -3.70 0.38
C ARG A 59 -5.79 -3.01 1.71
N SER A 60 -5.34 -1.74 1.68
CA SER A 60 -5.10 -0.93 2.88
C SER A 60 -6.41 -0.50 3.54
N ILE A 61 -7.36 -0.03 2.74
CA ILE A 61 -8.69 0.40 3.18
C ILE A 61 -9.46 -0.77 3.77
N ASP A 62 -9.48 -1.93 3.09
CA ASP A 62 -10.17 -3.13 3.54
C ASP A 62 -9.57 -3.64 4.85
N THR A 63 -8.23 -3.66 4.97
CA THR A 63 -7.55 -4.02 6.23
C THR A 63 -7.99 -3.12 7.37
N ALA A 64 -7.98 -1.80 7.17
CA ALA A 64 -8.42 -0.86 8.19
C ALA A 64 -9.89 -1.04 8.57
N ASN A 65 -10.78 -1.21 7.58
CA ASN A 65 -12.21 -1.43 7.82
C ASN A 65 -12.46 -2.71 8.62
N ILE A 66 -11.83 -3.84 8.26
CA ILE A 66 -11.97 -5.11 8.96
C ILE A 66 -11.49 -4.97 10.41
N LEU A 67 -10.33 -4.35 10.61
CA LEU A 67 -9.74 -4.11 11.92
C LEU A 67 -10.65 -3.19 12.77
N LEU A 68 -11.10 -2.06 12.20
CA LEU A 68 -11.91 -1.07 12.92
C LEU A 68 -13.31 -1.60 13.25
N ASN A 69 -13.88 -2.48 12.44
CA ASN A 69 -15.16 -3.13 12.72
C ASN A 69 -15.15 -3.94 14.03
N LYS A 70 -13.96 -4.37 14.52
CA LYS A 70 -13.83 -5.04 15.83
C LYS A 70 -14.10 -4.14 17.01
N TYR A 71 -13.96 -2.82 16.82
CA TYR A 71 -14.19 -1.86 17.91
C TYR A 71 -15.67 -1.60 18.19
N GLU A 72 -16.58 -1.90 17.23
CA GLU A 72 -18.02 -1.64 17.37
C GLU A 72 -18.30 -0.20 17.86
N ASN A 73 -18.79 -0.07 19.09
CA ASN A 73 -19.11 1.22 19.74
C ASN A 73 -17.98 1.72 20.68
N LYS A 74 -16.76 1.20 20.55
CA LYS A 74 -15.63 1.57 21.43
C LYS A 74 -14.77 2.70 20.86
N LEU A 75 -14.97 3.07 19.59
CA LEU A 75 -14.27 4.22 19.02
C LEU A 75 -14.81 5.52 19.63
N ASN A 76 -13.93 6.50 19.78
CA ASN A 76 -14.33 7.82 20.29
C ASN A 76 -15.26 8.53 19.29
N ASP A 77 -16.16 9.39 19.78
CA ASP A 77 -17.11 10.15 18.94
C ASP A 77 -16.40 11.03 17.90
N ASN A 78 -15.17 11.43 18.17
CA ASN A 78 -14.33 12.24 17.28
C ASN A 78 -13.40 11.42 16.41
N PHE A 79 -13.54 10.08 16.34
CA PHE A 79 -12.69 9.23 15.52
C PHE A 79 -12.77 9.63 14.05
N GLN A 80 -11.62 9.71 13.40
CA GLN A 80 -11.50 10.03 11.98
C GLN A 80 -10.73 8.94 11.23
N SER A 81 -11.21 8.59 10.03
CA SER A 81 -10.48 7.77 9.06
C SER A 81 -10.13 8.63 7.86
N ILE A 82 -8.85 8.83 7.62
CA ILE A 82 -8.31 9.70 6.56
C ILE A 82 -7.59 8.84 5.53
N ARG A 83 -7.94 9.07 4.26
CA ARG A 83 -7.25 8.45 3.13
C ARG A 83 -6.28 9.45 2.51
N ASP A 84 -5.05 8.99 2.26
CA ASP A 84 -4.04 9.81 1.61
C ASP A 84 -3.24 8.97 0.61
N TRP A 85 -3.24 9.37 -0.66
CA TRP A 85 -2.48 8.68 -1.71
C TRP A 85 -0.99 8.65 -1.43
N ARG A 86 -0.47 9.64 -0.69
CA ARG A 86 0.95 9.70 -0.27
C ARG A 86 1.35 8.54 0.65
N LEU A 87 0.38 7.78 1.17
CA LEU A 87 0.60 6.55 1.92
C LEU A 87 0.55 5.28 1.06
N ASN A 88 0.38 5.41 -0.27
CA ASN A 88 0.45 4.26 -1.16
C ASN A 88 1.79 3.53 -1.04
N GLU A 89 1.77 2.23 -1.33
CA GLU A 89 3.00 1.45 -1.55
C GLU A 89 3.85 2.11 -2.64
N ARG A 90 5.15 1.83 -2.67
CA ARG A 90 6.04 2.27 -3.74
C ARG A 90 5.48 1.86 -5.12
N HIS A 91 5.51 2.77 -6.08
CA HIS A 91 5.14 2.49 -7.45
C HIS A 91 6.25 1.69 -8.14
N TYR A 92 5.98 0.44 -8.51
CA TYR A 92 6.98 -0.43 -9.13
C TYR A 92 7.14 -0.24 -10.65
N GLY A 93 6.55 0.81 -11.21
CA GLY A 93 6.67 1.14 -12.63
C GLY A 93 6.17 0.01 -13.54
N SER A 94 6.90 -0.28 -14.60
CA SER A 94 6.56 -1.36 -15.55
C SER A 94 6.77 -2.78 -15.01
N LEU A 95 7.24 -2.93 -13.77
CA LEU A 95 7.31 -4.24 -13.12
C LEU A 95 5.95 -4.68 -12.55
N GLN A 96 5.00 -3.76 -12.36
CA GLN A 96 3.67 -4.08 -11.84
C GLN A 96 3.00 -5.18 -12.68
N GLY A 97 2.38 -6.16 -12.02
CA GLY A 97 1.77 -7.32 -12.64
C GLY A 97 2.71 -8.47 -13.00
N LEU A 98 4.03 -8.23 -13.06
CA LEU A 98 4.99 -9.27 -13.37
C LEU A 98 5.22 -10.20 -12.18
N ASP A 99 5.40 -11.51 -12.45
CA ASP A 99 5.87 -12.47 -11.46
C ASP A 99 7.31 -12.13 -11.04
N LYS A 100 7.59 -12.16 -9.74
CA LYS A 100 8.89 -11.78 -9.19
C LYS A 100 10.01 -12.76 -9.57
N LEU A 101 9.71 -14.06 -9.65
CA LEU A 101 10.71 -15.09 -10.00
C LEU A 101 11.04 -15.02 -11.49
N GLU A 102 10.04 -14.91 -12.36
CA GLU A 102 10.25 -14.78 -13.79
C GLU A 102 10.98 -13.47 -14.12
N THR A 103 10.69 -12.39 -13.40
CA THR A 103 11.39 -11.12 -13.54
C THR A 103 12.86 -11.27 -13.14
N ALA A 104 13.15 -11.99 -12.04
CA ALA A 104 14.53 -12.26 -11.62
C ALA A 104 15.30 -13.12 -12.65
N LYS A 105 14.66 -14.12 -13.23
CA LYS A 105 15.25 -14.91 -14.33
C LYS A 105 15.56 -14.05 -15.55
N LYS A 106 14.69 -13.10 -15.90
CA LYS A 106 14.83 -12.26 -17.09
C LYS A 106 15.88 -11.16 -16.94
N PHE A 107 15.94 -10.50 -15.79
CA PHE A 107 16.76 -9.30 -15.58
C PHE A 107 17.98 -9.55 -14.66
N GLY A 108 18.06 -10.71 -14.04
CA GLY A 108 19.06 -11.06 -13.03
C GLY A 108 18.57 -10.74 -11.60
N GLU A 109 18.89 -11.63 -10.66
CA GLU A 109 18.45 -11.52 -9.26
C GLU A 109 18.97 -10.23 -8.60
N ASP A 110 20.25 -9.89 -8.79
CA ASP A 110 20.86 -8.70 -8.20
C ASP A 110 20.16 -7.42 -8.64
N LYS A 111 19.82 -7.31 -9.92
CA LYS A 111 19.14 -6.13 -10.46
C LYS A 111 17.72 -6.00 -9.92
N VAL A 112 16.99 -7.10 -9.85
CA VAL A 112 15.65 -7.13 -9.28
C VAL A 112 15.69 -6.82 -7.78
N LEU A 113 16.71 -7.32 -7.07
CA LEU A 113 16.93 -7.00 -5.66
C LEU A 113 17.20 -5.50 -5.46
N GLN A 114 18.02 -4.89 -6.32
CA GLN A 114 18.25 -3.44 -6.31
C GLN A 114 16.94 -2.66 -6.47
N TRP A 115 16.11 -2.97 -7.47
CA TRP A 115 14.81 -2.33 -7.66
C TRP A 115 13.86 -2.50 -6.47
N ARG A 116 13.97 -3.60 -5.73
CA ARG A 116 13.11 -3.90 -4.58
C ARG A 116 13.61 -3.33 -3.26
N ARG A 117 14.91 -3.15 -3.09
CA ARG A 117 15.51 -2.94 -1.77
C ARG A 117 16.43 -1.74 -1.66
N SER A 118 16.96 -1.21 -2.76
CA SER A 118 17.81 -0.01 -2.69
C SER A 118 17.00 1.22 -2.29
N PHE A 119 17.70 2.18 -1.71
CA PHE A 119 17.09 3.44 -1.27
C PHE A 119 16.78 4.35 -2.47
N ASN A 120 17.75 4.55 -3.37
CA ASN A 120 17.70 5.56 -4.44
C ASN A 120 17.63 5.01 -5.87
N ILE A 121 17.48 3.68 -6.06
CA ILE A 121 17.37 3.09 -7.41
C ILE A 121 15.90 2.87 -7.73
N GLN A 122 15.43 3.56 -8.76
CA GLN A 122 14.07 3.38 -9.28
C GLN A 122 13.94 2.09 -10.11
N PRO A 123 12.78 1.43 -10.09
CA PRO A 123 12.44 0.42 -11.09
C PRO A 123 12.29 1.07 -12.47
N PRO A 124 12.23 0.28 -13.57
CA PRO A 124 11.87 0.81 -14.88
C PRO A 124 10.49 1.47 -14.82
N LEU A 125 10.40 2.70 -15.31
CA LEU A 125 9.17 3.47 -15.25
C LEU A 125 8.04 2.80 -16.05
N ALA A 126 6.80 2.97 -15.64
CA ALA A 126 5.64 2.65 -16.44
C ALA A 126 5.58 3.57 -17.68
N ASN A 127 4.99 3.10 -18.75
CA ASN A 127 4.75 3.96 -19.92
C ASN A 127 3.59 4.91 -19.60
N GLU A 128 3.70 6.14 -20.07
CA GLU A 128 2.58 7.08 -20.08
C GLU A 128 1.38 6.47 -20.81
N ASN A 129 0.19 6.72 -20.33
CA ASN A 129 -1.07 6.17 -20.82
C ASN A 129 -1.19 4.63 -20.80
N SER A 130 -0.29 3.92 -20.10
CA SER A 130 -0.48 2.50 -19.83
C SER A 130 -1.50 2.28 -18.69
N GLU A 131 -1.94 1.04 -18.51
CA GLU A 131 -2.79 0.65 -17.37
C GLU A 131 -2.13 0.90 -15.99
N PHE A 132 -0.82 1.16 -15.95
CA PHE A 132 -0.06 1.44 -14.73
C PHE A 132 0.24 2.94 -14.56
N ASP A 133 -0.28 3.79 -15.42
CA ASP A 133 -0.15 5.24 -15.30
C ASP A 133 -1.24 5.80 -14.36
N PRO A 134 -0.91 6.21 -13.14
CA PRO A 134 -1.90 6.71 -12.19
C PRO A 134 -2.52 8.06 -12.60
N ASN A 135 -1.89 8.78 -13.53
CA ASN A 135 -2.39 10.07 -14.01
C ASN A 135 -3.65 9.93 -14.86
N ASN A 136 -3.95 8.71 -15.33
CA ASN A 136 -5.15 8.37 -16.10
C ASN A 136 -6.12 7.48 -15.31
N ASP A 137 -5.84 7.18 -14.05
CA ASP A 137 -6.69 6.36 -13.20
C ASP A 137 -7.71 7.25 -12.44
N ASP A 138 -8.98 6.91 -12.54
CA ASP A 138 -10.07 7.61 -11.85
C ASP A 138 -9.90 7.62 -10.32
N LEU A 139 -9.17 6.68 -9.74
CA LEU A 139 -8.85 6.63 -8.31
C LEU A 139 -8.10 7.88 -7.83
N TYR A 140 -7.31 8.49 -8.71
CA TYR A 140 -6.48 9.66 -8.41
C TYR A 140 -7.04 10.96 -8.98
N LYS A 141 -8.25 10.93 -9.50
CA LYS A 141 -8.92 12.10 -10.08
C LYS A 141 -9.07 13.23 -9.06
N GLY A 142 -8.64 14.43 -9.45
CA GLY A 142 -8.66 15.62 -8.58
C GLY A 142 -7.36 15.87 -7.82
N ILE A 143 -6.32 15.09 -8.05
CA ILE A 143 -4.97 15.36 -7.55
C ILE A 143 -4.25 16.25 -8.57
N ASP A 144 -4.00 17.51 -8.21
CA ASP A 144 -3.41 18.54 -9.09
C ASP A 144 -1.87 18.48 -9.16
N ILE A 145 -1.30 17.29 -9.19
CA ILE A 145 0.15 17.09 -9.40
C ILE A 145 0.38 15.90 -10.32
N GLN A 146 1.52 15.92 -11.00
CA GLN A 146 1.99 14.76 -11.76
C GLN A 146 2.33 13.62 -10.79
N LEU A 147 1.63 12.50 -10.91
CA LEU A 147 1.89 11.30 -10.11
C LEU A 147 3.04 10.48 -10.71
N PRO A 148 3.80 9.73 -9.88
CA PRO A 148 4.99 9.01 -10.32
C PRO A 148 4.65 7.81 -11.20
N LEU A 149 5.46 7.58 -12.23
CA LEU A 149 5.41 6.37 -13.07
C LEU A 149 6.35 5.25 -12.56
N GLY A 150 7.03 5.47 -11.45
CA GLY A 150 7.93 4.55 -10.77
C GLY A 150 8.66 5.27 -9.66
N GLU A 151 8.93 4.61 -8.54
CA GLU A 151 9.52 5.23 -7.36
C GLU A 151 10.68 4.41 -6.80
N SER A 152 11.75 5.10 -6.39
CA SER A 152 12.71 4.60 -5.42
C SER A 152 12.12 4.66 -4.00
N LEU A 153 12.81 4.12 -3.01
CA LEU A 153 12.39 4.31 -1.60
C LEU A 153 12.57 5.76 -1.14
N GLU A 154 13.57 6.47 -1.67
CA GLU A 154 13.80 7.90 -1.42
C GLU A 154 12.62 8.77 -1.88
N ASP A 155 12.04 8.47 -3.06
CA ASP A 155 10.85 9.15 -3.55
C ASP A 155 9.65 8.94 -2.63
N VAL A 156 9.46 7.69 -2.15
CA VAL A 156 8.40 7.35 -1.18
C VAL A 156 8.57 8.13 0.12
N VAL A 157 9.79 8.16 0.69
CA VAL A 157 10.07 8.94 1.91
C VAL A 157 9.72 10.41 1.69
N SER A 158 10.17 11.00 0.59
CA SER A 158 9.94 12.42 0.27
C SER A 158 8.45 12.79 0.15
N ARG A 159 7.57 11.87 -0.31
CA ARG A 159 6.13 12.15 -0.37
C ARG A 159 5.40 11.87 0.95
N VAL A 160 5.85 10.86 1.71
CA VAL A 160 5.24 10.49 2.99
C VAL A 160 5.52 11.57 4.05
N GLU A 161 6.73 12.13 4.11
CA GLU A 161 7.07 13.20 5.05
C GLU A 161 6.16 14.43 4.93
N LYS A 162 5.55 14.65 3.77
CA LYS A 162 4.59 15.76 3.55
C LYS A 162 3.18 15.44 4.08
N THR A 163 2.95 14.22 4.56
CA THR A 163 1.65 13.78 5.11
C THR A 163 1.63 13.89 6.64
N LEU A 164 2.79 13.75 7.26
CA LEU A 164 2.98 13.78 8.71
C LEU A 164 3.30 15.20 9.17
#